data_3a772c344949054a4b7c7550cb290c3d
#
_entry.id   3a772c344949054a4b7c7550cb290c3d
#
_cell.length_a   1.000
_cell.length_b   1.000
_cell.length_c   1.000
_cell.angle_alpha   90.00
_cell.angle_beta   90.00
_cell.angle_gamma   90.00
#
_symmetry.space_group_name_H-M   'P 1'
#
loop_
_entity.id
_entity.type
_entity.pdbx_description
1 polymer ?
#
loop_
_entity_poly.entity_id
_entity_poly.type
_entity_poly.pdbx_seq_one_letter_code
_entity_poly.pdbx_strand_id
1 'polypeptide(L)'
;MDRYNWFQRNLHTLALSKKLIKEASFDIEKILFLKNRYPDNHIFITGLARSGTTSILNALYQTGDFGSLTYSDMPFVLAPNLWSKVHKPKKSDSNFFERYHEDGIQISQLSPEAFEEVFWDTFDDRNIEEFKNYVDLILRRYKKTKYFRKNNQNIKRIGTIRNLYPNSKILIPFREPLQQANSLLR
;
A
#
# COMPACT_ATOMS: atom_id res chain seq x y z
N MET A 1 12.21 20.74 -9.12
CA MET A 1 12.54 19.33 -9.24
C MET A 1 13.19 18.68 -8.00
N ASP A 2 13.51 19.34 -6.94
CA ASP A 2 14.15 18.74 -5.74
C ASP A 2 13.31 18.93 -4.49
N ARG A 3 12.30 18.04 -4.30
CA ARG A 3 11.46 18.01 -3.06
C ARG A 3 12.02 17.10 -1.96
N TYR A 4 13.02 16.29 -2.26
CA TYR A 4 13.69 15.45 -1.29
C TYR A 4 15.05 16.04 -0.93
N ASN A 5 15.25 16.34 0.36
CA ASN A 5 16.56 16.67 0.89
C ASN A 5 17.53 15.50 0.62
N TRP A 6 18.82 15.75 0.41
CA TRP A 6 19.86 14.73 0.19
C TRP A 6 19.77 13.56 1.19
N PHE A 7 19.47 13.86 2.44
CA PHE A 7 19.27 12.85 3.48
C PHE A 7 18.05 11.95 3.21
N GLN A 8 16.93 12.52 2.79
CA GLN A 8 15.73 11.76 2.44
C GLN A 8 15.95 10.85 1.22
N ARG A 9 16.67 11.33 0.21
CA ARG A 9 17.02 10.51 -0.97
C ARG A 9 17.89 9.32 -0.59
N ASN A 10 18.93 9.53 0.23
CA ASN A 10 19.80 8.45 0.69
C ASN A 10 19.05 7.46 1.60
N LEU A 11 18.18 7.94 2.48
CA LEU A 11 17.35 7.10 3.33
C LEU A 11 16.38 6.24 2.48
N HIS A 12 15.76 6.82 1.45
CA HIS A 12 14.92 6.09 0.49
C HIS A 12 15.71 5.01 -0.24
N THR A 13 16.87 5.36 -0.75
CA THR A 13 17.73 4.39 -1.45
C THR A 13 18.17 3.26 -0.53
N LEU A 14 18.62 3.57 0.69
CA LEU A 14 19.03 2.55 1.66
C LEU A 14 17.87 1.64 2.09
N ALA A 15 16.72 2.20 2.41
CA ALA A 15 15.58 1.45 2.94
C ALA A 15 14.93 0.54 1.90
N LEU A 16 14.95 0.93 0.62
CA LEU A 16 14.25 0.20 -0.45
C LEU A 16 15.16 -0.63 -1.33
N SER A 17 16.47 -0.32 -1.41
CA SER A 17 17.39 -1.02 -2.31
C SER A 17 17.93 -2.34 -1.77
N LYS A 18 18.05 -2.49 -0.44
CA LYS A 18 18.66 -3.69 0.16
C LYS A 18 17.60 -4.59 0.76
N LYS A 19 17.45 -5.80 0.21
CA LYS A 19 16.50 -6.82 0.71
C LYS A 19 16.69 -7.06 2.21
N LEU A 20 17.92 -7.21 2.69
CA LEU A 20 18.23 -7.42 4.10
C LEU A 20 17.69 -6.32 5.04
N ILE A 21 17.71 -5.05 4.61
CA ILE A 21 17.19 -3.93 5.43
C ILE A 21 15.66 -4.02 5.50
N LYS A 22 15.00 -4.38 4.40
CA LYS A 22 13.56 -4.57 4.35
C LYS A 22 13.13 -5.73 5.25
N GLU A 23 13.78 -6.88 5.14
CA GLU A 23 13.51 -8.05 5.99
C GLU A 23 13.76 -7.74 7.47
N ALA A 24 14.93 -7.20 7.82
CA ALA A 24 15.26 -6.85 9.21
C ALA A 24 14.29 -5.81 9.81
N SER A 25 13.90 -4.80 9.05
CA SER A 25 12.93 -3.80 9.50
C SER A 25 11.55 -4.43 9.76
N PHE A 26 11.13 -5.36 8.92
CA PHE A 26 9.88 -6.09 9.09
C PHE A 26 9.91 -7.04 10.30
N ASP A 27 11.04 -7.75 10.52
CA ASP A 27 11.19 -8.63 11.69
C ASP A 27 11.14 -7.86 13.00
N ILE A 28 11.83 -6.71 13.07
CA ILE A 28 11.77 -5.83 14.24
C ILE A 28 10.34 -5.30 14.44
N GLU A 29 9.68 -4.90 13.36
CA GLU A 29 8.29 -4.44 13.40
C GLU A 29 7.36 -5.51 13.98
N LYS A 30 7.49 -6.77 13.53
CA LYS A 30 6.72 -7.91 14.06
C LYS A 30 6.97 -8.11 15.55
N ILE A 31 8.22 -8.18 15.98
CA ILE A 31 8.57 -8.41 17.38
C ILE A 31 7.95 -7.34 18.29
N LEU A 32 7.99 -6.08 17.88
CA LEU A 32 7.55 -4.98 18.72
C LEU A 32 6.04 -4.72 18.65
N PHE A 33 5.41 -4.97 17.51
CA PHE A 33 4.05 -4.49 17.26
C PHE A 33 3.03 -5.56 16.89
N LEU A 34 3.43 -6.77 16.47
CA LEU A 34 2.47 -7.83 16.14
C LEU A 34 1.89 -8.45 17.42
N LYS A 35 0.78 -7.91 17.89
CA LYS A 35 0.13 -8.38 19.15
C LYS A 35 -1.25 -9.02 18.93
N ASN A 36 -1.95 -8.58 17.90
CA ASN A 36 -3.33 -8.94 17.62
C ASN A 36 -3.48 -9.53 16.23
N ARG A 37 -4.45 -10.42 16.07
CA ARG A 37 -4.98 -10.84 14.78
C ARG A 37 -6.29 -10.12 14.53
N TYR A 38 -6.53 -9.77 13.28
CA TYR A 38 -7.73 -9.06 12.84
C TYR A 38 -8.63 -9.98 12.02
N PRO A 39 -9.94 -9.66 11.92
CA PRO A 39 -10.85 -10.39 11.04
C PRO A 39 -10.37 -10.39 9.59
N ASP A 40 -10.78 -11.39 8.81
CA ASP A 40 -10.36 -11.59 7.41
C ASP A 40 -11.28 -10.94 6.36
N ASN A 41 -12.15 -10.02 6.76
CA ASN A 41 -13.12 -9.31 5.91
C ASN A 41 -12.51 -8.09 5.21
N HIS A 42 -11.41 -8.31 4.51
CA HIS A 42 -10.64 -7.28 3.82
C HIS A 42 -11.16 -7.00 2.40
N ILE A 43 -10.68 -5.91 1.78
CA ILE A 43 -11.00 -5.57 0.39
C ILE A 43 -9.69 -5.45 -0.41
N PHE A 44 -9.60 -6.22 -1.48
CA PHE A 44 -8.51 -6.16 -2.44
C PHE A 44 -9.02 -5.65 -3.77
N ILE A 45 -8.38 -4.61 -4.30
CA ILE A 45 -8.73 -4.03 -5.60
C ILE A 45 -7.63 -4.44 -6.58
N THR A 46 -7.99 -5.10 -7.65
CA THR A 46 -7.07 -5.48 -8.72
C THR A 46 -7.72 -5.26 -10.08
N GLY A 47 -6.95 -5.28 -11.13
CA GLY A 47 -7.47 -5.09 -12.49
C GLY A 47 -6.44 -4.46 -13.41
N LEU A 48 -6.85 -4.20 -14.64
CA LEU A 48 -6.00 -3.59 -15.64
C LEU A 48 -5.70 -2.13 -15.31
N ALA A 49 -4.58 -1.63 -15.79
CA ALA A 49 -4.31 -0.20 -15.74
C ALA A 49 -5.43 0.60 -16.43
N ARG A 50 -5.73 1.78 -15.92
CA ARG A 50 -6.76 2.70 -16.45
C ARG A 50 -8.21 2.17 -16.37
N SER A 51 -8.47 1.11 -15.59
CA SER A 51 -9.84 0.59 -15.38
C SER A 51 -10.59 1.27 -14.22
N GLY A 52 -10.00 2.27 -13.55
CA GLY A 52 -10.63 2.99 -12.44
C GLY A 52 -10.26 2.45 -11.05
N THR A 53 -9.29 1.57 -10.94
CA THR A 53 -8.83 1.01 -9.65
C THR A 53 -8.43 2.08 -8.64
N THR A 54 -7.77 3.17 -9.08
CA THR A 54 -7.37 4.28 -8.20
C THR A 54 -8.56 5.10 -7.72
N SER A 55 -9.58 5.29 -8.56
CA SER A 55 -10.81 6.01 -8.17
C SER A 55 -11.55 5.26 -7.06
N ILE A 56 -11.66 3.93 -7.19
CA ILE A 56 -12.26 3.08 -6.15
C ILE A 56 -11.43 3.12 -4.88
N LEU A 57 -10.09 3.06 -4.99
CA LEU A 57 -9.18 3.17 -3.85
C LEU A 57 -9.45 4.46 -3.07
N ASN A 58 -9.50 5.60 -3.76
CA ASN A 58 -9.73 6.91 -3.15
C ASN A 58 -11.13 7.01 -2.52
N ALA A 59 -12.17 6.53 -3.19
CA ALA A 59 -13.53 6.54 -2.68
C ALA A 59 -13.65 5.72 -1.38
N LEU A 60 -13.07 4.53 -1.32
CA LEU A 60 -13.06 3.70 -0.13
C LEU A 60 -12.19 4.31 1.00
N TYR A 61 -11.08 4.94 0.66
CA TYR A 61 -10.23 5.60 1.66
C TYR A 61 -10.95 6.74 2.37
N GLN A 62 -11.74 7.51 1.63
CA GLN A 62 -12.52 8.63 2.17
C GLN A 62 -13.59 8.22 3.19
N THR A 63 -14.04 6.96 3.18
CA THR A 63 -14.97 6.46 4.21
C THR A 63 -14.35 6.44 5.60
N GLY A 64 -13.03 6.39 5.69
CA GLY A 64 -12.31 6.29 6.95
C GLY A 64 -12.42 4.95 7.68
N ASP A 65 -13.04 3.93 7.09
CA ASP A 65 -13.30 2.64 7.76
C ASP A 65 -12.13 1.66 7.67
N PHE A 66 -11.18 1.91 6.77
CA PHE A 66 -10.14 0.97 6.39
C PHE A 66 -8.75 1.42 6.80
N GLY A 67 -7.86 0.46 7.03
CA GLY A 67 -6.42 0.67 7.14
C GLY A 67 -5.75 0.48 5.78
N SER A 68 -4.95 1.43 5.38
CA SER A 68 -4.14 1.40 4.16
C SER A 68 -2.89 2.25 4.35
N LEU A 69 -1.75 1.80 3.83
CA LEU A 69 -0.54 2.62 3.82
C LEU A 69 -0.72 3.85 2.94
N THR A 70 -0.07 4.92 3.31
CA THR A 70 -0.04 6.19 2.59
C THR A 70 1.39 6.56 2.23
N TYR A 71 1.58 7.62 1.44
CA TYR A 71 2.91 8.13 1.13
C TYR A 71 3.72 8.53 2.39
N SER A 72 3.06 8.85 3.49
CA SER A 72 3.74 9.16 4.76
C SER A 72 4.45 7.96 5.41
N ASP A 73 4.11 6.74 5.01
CA ASP A 73 4.76 5.52 5.51
C ASP A 73 6.06 5.18 4.75
N MET A 74 6.32 5.90 3.64
CA MET A 74 7.59 5.78 2.93
C MET A 74 8.73 6.38 3.75
N PRO A 75 9.96 5.81 3.66
CA PRO A 75 10.34 4.66 2.86
C PRO A 75 10.18 3.30 3.59
N PHE A 76 9.71 3.28 4.84
CA PHE A 76 9.66 2.06 5.67
C PHE A 76 8.26 1.42 5.64
N VAL A 77 7.75 1.12 4.45
CA VAL A 77 6.42 0.54 4.25
C VAL A 77 6.24 -0.86 4.86
N LEU A 78 7.34 -1.56 5.17
CA LEU A 78 7.34 -2.84 5.88
C LEU A 78 7.45 -2.67 7.41
N ALA A 79 7.73 -1.45 7.89
CA ALA A 79 7.82 -1.12 9.31
C ALA A 79 7.07 0.18 9.65
N PRO A 80 5.76 0.28 9.32
CA PRO A 80 5.00 1.53 9.44
C PRO A 80 4.80 2.00 10.89
N ASN A 81 4.73 1.08 11.87
CA ASN A 81 4.59 1.44 13.28
C ASN A 81 5.90 2.03 13.83
N LEU A 82 7.05 1.43 13.49
CA LEU A 82 8.37 1.98 13.83
C LEU A 82 8.57 3.36 13.20
N TRP A 83 8.33 3.46 11.90
CA TRP A 83 8.49 4.70 11.17
C TRP A 83 7.63 5.83 11.75
N SER A 84 6.42 5.52 12.16
CA SER A 84 5.51 6.50 12.78
C SER A 84 6.00 7.08 14.13
N LYS A 85 6.97 6.46 14.78
CA LYS A 85 7.56 6.98 16.02
C LYS A 85 8.53 8.12 15.75
N VAL A 86 9.22 8.06 14.61
CA VAL A 86 10.23 9.06 14.22
C VAL A 86 9.70 10.04 13.18
N HIS A 87 8.73 9.64 12.37
CA HIS A 87 8.12 10.48 11.35
C HIS A 87 6.63 10.70 11.62
N LYS A 88 6.27 11.96 11.84
CA LYS A 88 4.86 12.38 11.96
C LYS A 88 4.57 13.35 10.82
N PRO A 89 3.64 13.01 9.91
CA PRO A 89 3.24 13.92 8.85
C PRO A 89 2.66 15.20 9.49
N LYS A 90 3.07 16.35 8.97
CA LYS A 90 2.56 17.65 9.42
C LYS A 90 1.23 17.94 8.72
N LYS A 91 0.38 18.80 9.32
CA LYS A 91 -0.87 19.26 8.67
C LYS A 91 -0.62 19.97 7.33
N SER A 92 0.55 20.61 7.16
CA SER A 92 0.99 21.19 5.88
C SER A 92 1.23 20.17 4.78
N ASP A 93 1.40 18.91 5.12
CA ASP A 93 1.67 17.83 4.17
C ASP A 93 0.39 17.33 3.46
N SER A 94 -0.76 17.91 3.79
CA SER A 94 -2.03 17.71 3.09
C SER A 94 -2.13 18.48 1.76
N ASN A 95 -1.12 19.27 1.40
CA ASN A 95 -1.08 19.94 0.11
C ASN A 95 -1.08 18.92 -1.02
N PHE A 96 -2.06 19.05 -1.90
CA PHE A 96 -2.19 18.20 -3.06
C PHE A 96 -1.16 18.57 -4.12
N PHE A 97 -0.55 17.56 -4.73
CA PHE A 97 0.33 17.69 -5.89
C PHE A 97 -0.02 16.62 -6.91
N GLU A 98 0.23 16.89 -8.16
CA GLU A 98 -0.01 15.91 -9.20
C GLU A 98 0.98 14.74 -9.08
N ARG A 99 0.48 13.53 -9.29
CA ARG A 99 1.27 12.31 -9.26
C ARG A 99 2.29 12.31 -10.40
N TYR A 100 3.44 11.67 -10.19
CA TYR A 100 4.55 11.60 -11.15
C TYR A 100 4.16 11.11 -12.56
N HIS A 101 3.07 10.36 -12.66
CA HIS A 101 2.56 9.85 -13.94
C HIS A 101 1.70 10.87 -14.74
N GLU A 102 1.59 12.11 -14.29
CA GLU A 102 0.86 13.19 -14.96
C GLU A 102 -0.54 12.77 -15.46
N ASP A 103 -1.20 11.92 -14.69
CA ASP A 103 -2.50 11.33 -15.03
C ASP A 103 -3.70 12.12 -14.48
N GLY A 104 -3.46 13.35 -14.02
CA GLY A 104 -4.45 14.25 -13.45
C GLY A 104 -4.88 13.86 -12.02
N ILE A 105 -4.26 12.84 -11.41
CA ILE A 105 -4.58 12.42 -10.04
C ILE A 105 -3.76 13.26 -9.07
N GLN A 106 -4.47 14.04 -8.26
CA GLN A 106 -3.85 14.79 -7.17
C GLN A 106 -3.65 13.87 -5.96
N ILE A 107 -2.45 13.87 -5.43
CA ILE A 107 -2.06 13.11 -4.24
C ILE A 107 -1.47 14.03 -3.18
N SER A 108 -1.56 13.60 -1.94
CA SER A 108 -0.87 14.22 -0.79
C SER A 108 -0.05 13.14 -0.07
N GLN A 109 0.73 13.51 0.92
CA GLN A 109 1.42 12.52 1.76
C GLN A 109 0.45 11.55 2.47
N LEU A 110 -0.79 11.96 2.67
CA LEU A 110 -1.83 11.16 3.29
C LEU A 110 -2.64 10.33 2.29
N SER A 111 -2.35 10.44 0.99
CA SER A 111 -3.04 9.64 -0.03
C SER A 111 -2.61 8.17 0.03
N PRO A 112 -3.55 7.22 -0.11
CA PRO A 112 -3.23 5.80 -0.18
C PRO A 112 -2.52 5.47 -1.49
N GLU A 113 -1.52 4.57 -1.44
CA GLU A 113 -0.82 4.15 -2.66
C GLU A 113 -0.44 2.66 -2.60
N ALA A 114 -0.20 2.05 -3.76
CA ALA A 114 0.00 0.62 -3.97
C ALA A 114 1.41 0.14 -3.54
N PHE A 115 1.75 0.22 -2.25
CA PHE A 115 3.05 -0.20 -1.72
C PHE A 115 3.17 -1.70 -1.42
N GLU A 116 2.11 -2.48 -1.66
CA GLU A 116 2.08 -3.91 -1.37
C GLU A 116 3.14 -4.71 -2.16
N GLU A 117 3.51 -4.25 -3.36
CA GLU A 117 4.57 -4.89 -4.13
C GLU A 117 5.92 -4.89 -3.41
N VAL A 118 6.21 -3.89 -2.57
CA VAL A 118 7.43 -3.90 -1.76
C VAL A 118 7.48 -5.12 -0.83
N PHE A 119 6.32 -5.56 -0.31
CA PHE A 119 6.22 -6.80 0.45
C PHE A 119 6.49 -8.02 -0.44
N TRP A 120 5.78 -8.15 -1.55
CA TRP A 120 5.90 -9.28 -2.46
C TRP A 120 7.29 -9.40 -3.07
N ASP A 121 7.92 -8.29 -3.47
CA ASP A 121 9.31 -8.26 -3.96
C ASP A 121 10.34 -8.63 -2.89
N THR A 122 10.00 -8.47 -1.62
CA THR A 122 10.92 -8.78 -0.52
C THR A 122 10.83 -10.23 -0.10
N PHE A 123 9.60 -10.76 0.08
CA PHE A 123 9.37 -12.05 0.72
C PHE A 123 9.04 -13.17 -0.25
N ASP A 124 8.78 -12.82 -1.54
CA ASP A 124 8.39 -13.82 -2.53
C ASP A 124 7.06 -14.54 -2.19
N ASP A 125 6.44 -15.20 -3.16
CA ASP A 125 5.18 -15.95 -2.99
C ASP A 125 5.28 -17.17 -2.03
N ARG A 126 6.48 -17.47 -1.54
CA ARG A 126 6.74 -18.60 -0.62
C ARG A 126 6.38 -18.31 0.85
N ASN A 127 6.33 -17.05 1.25
CA ASN A 127 6.05 -16.65 2.63
C ASN A 127 4.66 -16.05 2.79
N ILE A 128 3.66 -16.79 2.32
CA ILE A 128 2.26 -16.35 2.26
C ILE A 128 1.72 -15.94 3.65
N GLU A 129 2.08 -16.69 4.71
CA GLU A 129 1.63 -16.37 6.07
C GLU A 129 2.20 -15.05 6.60
N GLU A 130 3.38 -14.63 6.14
CA GLU A 130 3.95 -13.34 6.50
C GLU A 130 3.12 -12.17 5.93
N PHE A 131 2.34 -12.40 4.88
CA PHE A 131 1.40 -11.39 4.39
C PHE A 131 0.29 -11.08 5.40
N LYS A 132 -0.16 -12.06 6.19
CA LYS A 132 -1.10 -11.81 7.29
C LYS A 132 -0.46 -10.91 8.35
N ASN A 133 0.79 -11.17 8.71
CA ASN A 133 1.53 -10.34 9.65
C ASN A 133 1.65 -8.88 9.14
N TYR A 134 1.97 -8.72 7.87
CA TYR A 134 2.04 -7.41 7.22
C TYR A 134 0.72 -6.64 7.29
N VAL A 135 -0.39 -7.30 6.95
CA VAL A 135 -1.73 -6.69 7.01
C VAL A 135 -2.09 -6.31 8.45
N ASP A 136 -1.86 -7.20 9.43
CA ASP A 136 -2.14 -6.95 10.84
C ASP A 136 -1.35 -5.74 11.37
N LEU A 137 -0.09 -5.58 10.96
CA LEU A 137 0.74 -4.44 11.33
C LEU A 137 0.22 -3.12 10.76
N ILE A 138 -0.29 -3.12 9.52
CA ILE A 138 -0.95 -1.96 8.92
C ILE A 138 -2.23 -1.62 9.68
N LEU A 139 -3.07 -2.60 9.97
CA LEU A 139 -4.30 -2.41 10.71
C LEU A 139 -4.03 -1.82 12.10
N ARG A 140 -3.00 -2.30 12.78
CA ARG A 140 -2.53 -1.72 14.03
C ARG A 140 -2.09 -0.27 13.88
N ARG A 141 -1.28 0.04 12.86
CA ARG A 141 -0.77 1.39 12.57
C ARG A 141 -1.89 2.41 12.43
N TYR A 142 -2.94 2.03 11.72
CA TYR A 142 -4.08 2.89 11.43
C TYR A 142 -5.25 2.74 12.42
N LYS A 143 -5.14 1.84 13.41
CA LYS A 143 -6.19 1.53 14.39
C LYS A 143 -7.51 1.15 13.70
N LYS A 144 -7.42 0.30 12.68
CA LYS A 144 -8.55 -0.19 11.89
C LYS A 144 -8.65 -1.71 12.01
N THR A 145 -9.82 -2.25 11.66
CA THR A 145 -10.08 -3.69 11.67
C THR A 145 -10.23 -4.27 10.27
N LYS A 146 -10.38 -3.42 9.26
CA LYS A 146 -10.54 -3.82 7.86
C LYS A 146 -9.41 -3.22 7.03
N TYR A 147 -8.69 -4.07 6.33
CA TYR A 147 -7.67 -3.67 5.38
C TYR A 147 -8.28 -3.50 3.99
N PHE A 148 -7.81 -2.52 3.25
CA PHE A 148 -8.09 -2.46 1.82
C PHE A 148 -6.86 -2.02 1.06
N ARG A 149 -6.73 -2.54 -0.16
CA ARG A 149 -5.58 -2.22 -0.99
C ARG A 149 -5.89 -2.36 -2.47
N LYS A 150 -5.26 -1.50 -3.25
CA LYS A 150 -5.20 -1.63 -4.70
C LYS A 150 -3.81 -2.15 -5.08
N ASN A 151 -3.79 -3.26 -5.83
CA ASN A 151 -2.59 -3.74 -6.48
C ASN A 151 -2.96 -4.48 -7.77
N ASN A 152 -2.54 -3.96 -8.90
CA ASN A 152 -2.88 -4.55 -10.20
C ASN A 152 -2.26 -5.95 -10.39
N GLN A 153 -1.12 -6.24 -9.75
CA GLN A 153 -0.48 -7.56 -9.79
C GLN A 153 -1.24 -8.62 -8.99
N ASN A 154 -2.15 -8.22 -8.10
CA ASN A 154 -2.97 -9.17 -7.34
C ASN A 154 -3.91 -10.00 -8.22
N ILE A 155 -4.10 -9.64 -9.49
CA ILE A 155 -4.77 -10.51 -10.47
C ILE A 155 -4.11 -11.90 -10.56
N LYS A 156 -2.79 -11.97 -10.37
CA LYS A 156 -2.03 -13.23 -10.36
C LYS A 156 -2.11 -13.96 -9.02
N ARG A 157 -2.53 -13.26 -7.94
CA ARG A 157 -2.53 -13.74 -6.56
C ARG A 157 -3.94 -13.95 -6.00
N ILE A 158 -4.98 -13.94 -6.86
CA ILE A 158 -6.38 -14.10 -6.42
C ILE A 158 -6.56 -15.38 -5.60
N GLY A 159 -6.01 -16.50 -6.06
CA GLY A 159 -6.07 -17.79 -5.35
C GLY A 159 -5.40 -17.71 -3.97
N THR A 160 -4.21 -17.15 -3.90
CA THR A 160 -3.46 -16.94 -2.66
C THR A 160 -4.25 -16.07 -1.67
N ILE A 161 -4.76 -14.93 -2.14
CA ILE A 161 -5.55 -13.99 -1.32
C ILE A 161 -6.81 -14.68 -0.78
N ARG A 162 -7.52 -15.45 -1.62
CA ARG A 162 -8.72 -16.21 -1.21
C ARG A 162 -8.41 -17.25 -0.16
N ASN A 163 -7.28 -17.94 -0.28
CA ASN A 163 -6.87 -18.94 0.71
C ASN A 163 -6.49 -18.28 2.06
N LEU A 164 -5.80 -17.14 2.01
CA LEU A 164 -5.42 -16.41 3.22
C LEU A 164 -6.61 -15.72 3.92
N TYR A 165 -7.53 -15.18 3.14
CA TYR A 165 -8.66 -14.38 3.59
C TYR A 165 -9.95 -14.82 2.91
N PRO A 166 -10.57 -15.95 3.34
CA PRO A 166 -11.75 -16.51 2.70
C PRO A 166 -12.95 -15.55 2.64
N ASN A 167 -13.09 -14.68 3.66
CA ASN A 167 -14.18 -13.71 3.74
C ASN A 167 -13.86 -12.36 3.09
N SER A 168 -12.70 -12.24 2.43
CA SER A 168 -12.32 -11.00 1.74
C SER A 168 -13.14 -10.76 0.48
N LYS A 169 -13.25 -9.49 0.08
CA LYS A 169 -13.84 -9.09 -1.20
C LYS A 169 -12.74 -8.69 -2.18
N ILE A 170 -12.80 -9.24 -3.39
CA ILE A 170 -11.89 -8.86 -4.47
C ILE A 170 -12.69 -8.05 -5.48
N LEU A 171 -12.33 -6.78 -5.65
CA LEU A 171 -12.96 -5.87 -6.59
C LEU A 171 -12.12 -5.80 -7.85
N ILE A 172 -12.73 -6.12 -8.98
CA ILE A 172 -12.09 -6.07 -10.30
C ILE A 172 -12.90 -5.11 -11.16
N PRO A 173 -12.55 -3.80 -11.16
CA PRO A 173 -13.25 -2.83 -11.98
C PRO A 173 -13.02 -3.13 -13.46
N PHE A 174 -14.09 -3.03 -14.20
CA PHE A 174 -14.11 -3.20 -15.65
C PHE A 174 -14.39 -1.85 -16.33
N ARG A 175 -13.74 -1.61 -17.43
CA ARG A 175 -13.99 -0.48 -18.32
C ARG A 175 -14.14 -0.97 -19.74
N GLU A 176 -14.96 -0.29 -20.53
CA GLU A 176 -15.12 -0.57 -21.94
C GLU A 176 -13.75 -0.55 -22.64
N PRO A 177 -13.40 -1.61 -23.45
CA PRO A 177 -12.03 -1.79 -23.96
C PRO A 177 -11.50 -0.63 -24.80
N LEU A 178 -12.32 -0.02 -25.66
CA LEU A 178 -11.91 1.12 -26.47
C LEU A 178 -11.61 2.35 -25.63
N GLN A 179 -12.43 2.62 -24.61
CA GLN A 179 -12.20 3.72 -23.67
C GLN A 179 -10.93 3.50 -22.85
N GLN A 180 -10.67 2.24 -22.47
CA GLN A 180 -9.46 1.89 -21.76
C GLN A 180 -8.22 2.07 -22.64
N ALA A 181 -8.25 1.56 -23.89
CA ALA A 181 -7.17 1.72 -24.86
C ALA A 181 -6.85 3.20 -25.11
N ASN A 182 -7.87 4.01 -25.37
CA ASN A 182 -7.70 5.46 -25.53
C ASN A 182 -7.08 6.15 -24.30
N SER A 183 -7.40 5.64 -23.09
CA SER A 183 -6.81 6.18 -21.85
C SER A 183 -5.37 5.73 -21.61
N LEU A 184 -4.90 4.67 -22.27
CA LEU A 184 -3.51 4.21 -22.21
C LEU A 184 -2.61 4.92 -23.20
N LEU A 185 -3.19 5.50 -24.27
CA LEU A 185 -2.46 6.25 -25.31
C LEU A 185 -2.18 7.71 -24.94
N ARG A 186 -2.79 8.21 -23.86
CA ARG A 186 -2.57 9.56 -23.31
C ARG A 186 -1.47 9.54 -22.26
#